data_9276ae678e4210069a80177ade51a24b
#
_entry.id   9276ae678e4210069a80177ade51a24b
#
_cell.length_a   1.000
_cell.length_b   1.000
_cell.length_c   1.000
_cell.angle_alpha   90.00
_cell.angle_beta   90.00
_cell.angle_gamma   90.00
#
_symmetry.space_group_name_H-M   'P 1'
#
loop_
_entity.id
_entity.type
_entity.pdbx_description
1 polymer ?
#
loop_
_entity_poly.entity_id
_entity_poly.type
_entity_poly.pdbx_seq_one_letter_code
_entity_poly.pdbx_strand_id
1 'polypeptide(L)'
;MNTLILGATGGIGAATARAFAAAGHTLTLSGRDETRLAALASELGATGRAADVGFESHVRTLLEGAPELDTLVYAAGAAHPEPLRDADPTHVRGVWNANYFGALWTLKHGLGRLAPGGRVYLLGARPELVTARGFSQYAASKAALARAAEVARLEHRGVGITLVLPPAVETGLWAQVGRVPRGALGPDAVARAIVADRAGEAQAELRIDG
;
A
#
# COMPACT_ATOMS: atom_id res chain seq x y z
N MET A 1 13.50 -14.45 -1.97
CA MET A 1 12.03 -14.21 -1.98
C MET A 1 11.71 -13.08 -2.94
N ASN A 2 10.65 -13.24 -3.75
CA ASN A 2 10.21 -12.22 -4.72
C ASN A 2 9.14 -11.33 -4.09
N THR A 3 9.38 -10.02 -4.07
CA THR A 3 8.46 -9.03 -3.49
C THR A 3 8.09 -7.98 -4.53
N LEU A 4 6.79 -7.79 -4.74
CA LEU A 4 6.26 -6.68 -5.53
C LEU A 4 5.66 -5.61 -4.62
N ILE A 5 6.05 -4.35 -4.84
CA ILE A 5 5.54 -3.20 -4.08
C ILE A 5 4.88 -2.19 -5.03
N LEU A 6 3.56 -2.02 -4.91
CA LEU A 6 2.81 -0.98 -5.58
C LEU A 6 2.76 0.28 -4.71
N GLY A 7 3.01 1.44 -5.29
CA GLY A 7 3.19 2.69 -4.56
C GLY A 7 4.59 2.85 -3.97
N ALA A 8 5.59 2.20 -4.57
CA ALA A 8 6.98 2.19 -4.12
C ALA A 8 7.64 3.58 -4.07
N THR A 9 7.15 4.56 -4.84
CA THR A 9 7.67 5.94 -4.81
C THR A 9 7.09 6.81 -3.70
N GLY A 10 6.12 6.30 -2.93
CA GLY A 10 5.59 6.94 -1.72
C GLY A 10 6.50 6.72 -0.51
N GLY A 11 6.33 7.51 0.57
CA GLY A 11 7.18 7.43 1.75
C GLY A 11 7.24 6.03 2.37
N ILE A 12 6.07 5.42 2.69
CA ILE A 12 6.01 4.06 3.25
C ILE A 12 6.50 3.03 2.24
N GLY A 13 6.08 3.15 0.96
CA GLY A 13 6.47 2.20 -0.08
C GLY A 13 7.98 2.16 -0.30
N ALA A 14 8.64 3.33 -0.35
CA ALA A 14 10.09 3.42 -0.52
C ALA A 14 10.86 2.87 0.69
N ALA A 15 10.40 3.19 1.91
CA ALA A 15 10.97 2.62 3.12
C ALA A 15 10.82 1.09 3.15
N THR A 16 9.63 0.58 2.77
CA THR A 16 9.36 -0.86 2.70
C THR A 16 10.24 -1.54 1.65
N ALA A 17 10.46 -0.89 0.49
CA ALA A 17 11.36 -1.41 -0.53
C ALA A 17 12.80 -1.55 0.00
N ARG A 18 13.33 -0.52 0.67
CA ARG A 18 14.66 -0.58 1.28
C ARG A 18 14.77 -1.68 2.34
N ALA A 19 13.75 -1.80 3.18
CA ALA A 19 13.75 -2.82 4.24
C ALA A 19 13.71 -4.24 3.67
N PHE A 20 12.92 -4.52 2.63
CA PHE A 20 12.94 -5.83 1.97
C PHE A 20 14.21 -6.09 1.18
N ALA A 21 14.82 -5.06 0.54
CA ALA A 21 16.12 -5.19 -0.09
C ALA A 21 17.21 -5.59 0.92
N ALA A 22 17.25 -4.91 2.07
CA ALA A 22 18.17 -5.22 3.17
C ALA A 22 17.95 -6.63 3.75
N ALA A 23 16.71 -7.16 3.67
CA ALA A 23 16.38 -8.54 4.04
C ALA A 23 16.69 -9.57 2.93
N GLY A 24 17.30 -9.15 1.82
CA GLY A 24 17.72 -10.04 0.72
C GLY A 24 16.62 -10.46 -0.25
N HIS A 25 15.53 -9.71 -0.33
CA HIS A 25 14.46 -9.97 -1.29
C HIS A 25 14.80 -9.44 -2.69
N THR A 26 14.39 -10.16 -3.72
CA THR A 26 14.37 -9.66 -5.10
C THR A 26 13.12 -8.80 -5.29
N LEU A 27 13.31 -7.55 -5.73
CA LEU A 27 12.23 -6.56 -5.75
C LEU A 27 11.75 -6.23 -7.16
N THR A 28 10.43 -6.16 -7.32
CA THR A 28 9.76 -5.43 -8.38
C THR A 28 9.04 -4.24 -7.75
N LEU A 29 9.34 -3.04 -8.24
CA LEU A 29 8.81 -1.78 -7.71
C LEU A 29 7.87 -1.15 -8.72
N SER A 30 6.73 -0.62 -8.26
CA SER A 30 5.81 0.10 -9.12
C SER A 30 5.35 1.42 -8.52
N GLY A 31 5.22 2.41 -9.38
CA GLY A 31 4.76 3.76 -9.06
C GLY A 31 4.47 4.54 -10.34
N ARG A 32 3.84 5.70 -10.21
CA ARG A 32 3.46 6.57 -11.34
C ARG A 32 4.59 7.49 -11.82
N ASP A 33 5.44 7.91 -10.88
CA ASP A 33 6.56 8.80 -11.14
C ASP A 33 7.76 7.95 -11.62
N GLU A 34 7.97 7.94 -12.93
CA GLU A 34 9.00 7.14 -13.58
C GLU A 34 10.42 7.54 -13.15
N THR A 35 10.67 8.84 -12.95
CA THR A 35 11.97 9.34 -12.53
C THR A 35 12.33 8.85 -11.12
N ARG A 36 11.40 9.03 -10.16
CA ARG A 36 11.60 8.55 -8.79
C ARG A 36 11.66 7.03 -8.72
N LEU A 37 10.87 6.35 -9.56
CA LEU A 37 10.86 4.90 -9.62
C LEU A 37 12.20 4.36 -10.16
N ALA A 38 12.72 4.93 -11.24
CA ALA A 38 14.00 4.55 -11.80
C ALA A 38 15.16 4.77 -10.83
N ALA A 39 15.17 5.92 -10.12
CA ALA A 39 16.16 6.22 -9.10
C ALA A 39 16.15 5.18 -7.97
N LEU A 40 14.95 4.86 -7.41
CA LEU A 40 14.81 3.87 -6.35
C LEU A 40 15.16 2.46 -6.82
N ALA A 41 14.75 2.08 -8.03
CA ALA A 41 15.08 0.78 -8.61
C ALA A 41 16.59 0.63 -8.80
N SER A 42 17.27 1.67 -9.30
CA SER A 42 18.73 1.70 -9.43
C SER A 42 19.44 1.60 -8.06
N GLU A 43 18.97 2.36 -7.07
CA GLU A 43 19.50 2.33 -5.70
C GLU A 43 19.48 0.91 -5.11
N LEU A 44 18.40 0.16 -5.36
CA LEU A 44 18.15 -1.14 -4.72
C LEU A 44 18.49 -2.35 -5.61
N GLY A 45 18.99 -2.15 -6.83
CA GLY A 45 19.18 -3.24 -7.78
C GLY A 45 17.85 -3.95 -8.15
N ALA A 46 16.75 -3.21 -8.14
CA ALA A 46 15.40 -3.72 -8.32
C ALA A 46 14.88 -3.51 -9.75
N THR A 47 13.83 -4.23 -10.13
CA THR A 47 13.10 -3.99 -11.37
C THR A 47 12.04 -2.91 -11.16
N GLY A 48 12.12 -1.78 -11.87
CA GLY A 48 11.11 -0.74 -11.90
C GLY A 48 10.09 -0.96 -13.03
N ARG A 49 8.79 -0.89 -12.73
CA ARG A 49 7.69 -0.96 -13.71
C ARG A 49 6.66 0.13 -13.40
N ALA A 50 6.58 1.15 -14.26
CA ALA A 50 5.62 2.23 -14.08
C ALA A 50 4.18 1.71 -14.28
N ALA A 51 3.29 2.05 -13.34
CA ALA A 51 1.87 1.76 -13.44
C ALA A 51 1.05 2.77 -12.62
N ASP A 52 -0.10 3.17 -13.18
CA ASP A 52 -1.13 3.87 -12.41
C ASP A 52 -2.14 2.84 -11.90
N VAL A 53 -2.17 2.66 -10.58
CA VAL A 53 -3.04 1.70 -9.90
C VAL A 53 -4.54 2.04 -10.03
N GLY A 54 -4.88 3.26 -10.44
CA GLY A 54 -6.26 3.65 -10.75
C GLY A 54 -6.84 2.95 -11.98
N PHE A 55 -5.99 2.35 -12.83
CA PHE A 55 -6.41 1.61 -14.01
C PHE A 55 -6.16 0.10 -13.83
N GLU A 56 -7.24 -0.68 -13.89
CA GLU A 56 -7.16 -2.15 -13.77
C GLU A 56 -6.19 -2.77 -14.77
N SER A 57 -6.20 -2.29 -16.04
CA SER A 57 -5.31 -2.79 -17.09
C SER A 57 -3.83 -2.67 -16.75
N HIS A 58 -3.43 -1.55 -16.12
CA HIS A 58 -2.04 -1.34 -15.71
C HIS A 58 -1.64 -2.32 -14.58
N VAL A 59 -2.52 -2.50 -13.59
CA VAL A 59 -2.27 -3.44 -12.48
C VAL A 59 -2.22 -4.88 -12.99
N ARG A 60 -3.13 -5.26 -13.89
CA ARG A 60 -3.12 -6.58 -14.54
C ARG A 60 -1.81 -6.83 -15.29
N THR A 61 -1.42 -5.94 -16.20
CA THR A 61 -0.17 -6.07 -16.97
C THR A 61 1.07 -6.16 -16.07
N LEU A 62 1.09 -5.37 -14.98
CA LEU A 62 2.17 -5.41 -13.99
C LEU A 62 2.27 -6.80 -13.35
N LEU A 63 1.15 -7.37 -12.91
CA LEU A 63 1.10 -8.64 -12.20
C LEU A 63 1.30 -9.84 -13.14
N GLU A 64 0.78 -9.79 -14.38
CA GLU A 64 1.04 -10.82 -15.39
C GLU A 64 2.53 -10.92 -15.75
N GLY A 65 3.24 -9.79 -15.77
CA GLY A 65 4.67 -9.74 -16.03
C GLY A 65 5.57 -9.95 -14.82
N ALA A 66 5.01 -10.15 -13.62
CA ALA A 66 5.78 -10.44 -12.41
C ALA A 66 6.13 -11.94 -12.30
N PRO A 67 7.26 -12.32 -11.68
CA PRO A 67 7.51 -13.70 -11.29
C PRO A 67 6.47 -14.17 -10.28
N GLU A 68 6.52 -15.46 -9.90
CA GLU A 68 5.78 -15.94 -8.73
C GLU A 68 6.22 -15.15 -7.49
N LEU A 69 5.26 -14.68 -6.69
CA LEU A 69 5.50 -13.74 -5.61
C LEU A 69 5.43 -14.42 -4.24
N ASP A 70 6.40 -14.15 -3.41
CA ASP A 70 6.35 -14.49 -1.98
C ASP A 70 5.66 -13.39 -1.17
N THR A 71 5.74 -12.14 -1.63
CA THR A 71 5.17 -10.98 -0.93
C THR A 71 4.63 -9.95 -1.93
N LEU A 72 3.45 -9.45 -1.65
CA LEU A 72 2.79 -8.38 -2.40
C LEU A 72 2.42 -7.26 -1.43
N VAL A 73 2.93 -6.04 -1.68
CA VAL A 73 2.66 -4.87 -0.83
C VAL A 73 1.91 -3.82 -1.63
N TYR A 74 0.74 -3.43 -1.14
CA TYR A 74 0.00 -2.30 -1.66
C TYR A 74 0.17 -1.10 -0.73
N ALA A 75 1.06 -0.18 -1.10
CA ALA A 75 1.39 1.04 -0.36
C ALA A 75 0.92 2.33 -1.07
N ALA A 76 0.21 2.22 -2.19
CA ALA A 76 -0.36 3.38 -2.85
C ALA A 76 -1.52 3.96 -2.03
N GLY A 77 -1.61 5.29 -2.02
CA GLY A 77 -2.69 5.99 -1.33
C GLY A 77 -2.67 7.48 -1.63
N ALA A 78 -3.84 8.09 -1.50
CA ALA A 78 -4.04 9.53 -1.66
C ALA A 78 -5.02 10.04 -0.59
N ALA A 79 -4.85 11.29 -0.19
CA ALA A 79 -5.79 12.02 0.65
C ALA A 79 -6.02 13.40 0.03
N HIS A 80 -7.27 13.82 0.02
CA HIS A 80 -7.64 15.18 -0.39
C HIS A 80 -8.72 15.69 0.56
N PRO A 81 -8.32 16.36 1.66
CA PRO A 81 -9.29 16.84 2.65
C PRO A 81 -10.09 18.01 2.10
N GLU A 82 -11.40 17.84 2.10
CA GLU A 82 -12.35 18.89 1.72
C GLU A 82 -13.69 18.67 2.46
N PRO A 83 -14.46 19.75 2.76
CA PRO A 83 -15.78 19.58 3.35
C PRO A 83 -16.68 18.71 2.46
N LEU A 84 -17.47 17.84 3.08
CA LEU A 84 -18.31 16.88 2.34
C LEU A 84 -19.21 17.56 1.30
N ARG A 85 -19.77 18.74 1.64
CA ARG A 85 -20.66 19.51 0.74
C ARG A 85 -19.93 20.09 -0.48
N ASP A 86 -18.59 20.25 -0.40
CA ASP A 86 -17.76 20.90 -1.41
C ASP A 86 -16.90 19.85 -2.16
N ALA A 87 -17.19 18.55 -1.93
CA ALA A 87 -16.37 17.45 -2.44
C ALA A 87 -16.31 17.47 -3.99
N ASP A 88 -15.11 17.70 -4.52
CA ASP A 88 -14.85 17.68 -5.96
C ASP A 88 -14.85 16.24 -6.50
N PRO A 89 -15.66 15.93 -7.53
CA PRO A 89 -15.73 14.58 -8.08
C PRO A 89 -14.38 14.03 -8.59
N THR A 90 -13.45 14.90 -9.01
CA THR A 90 -12.12 14.48 -9.47
C THR A 90 -11.26 14.05 -8.30
N HIS A 91 -11.28 14.81 -7.21
CA HIS A 91 -10.59 14.48 -5.98
C HIS A 91 -11.15 13.21 -5.36
N VAL A 92 -12.46 13.08 -5.29
CA VAL A 92 -13.15 11.86 -4.83
C VAL A 92 -12.66 10.65 -5.62
N ARG A 93 -12.74 10.70 -6.96
CA ARG A 93 -12.27 9.60 -7.82
C ARG A 93 -10.79 9.29 -7.59
N GLY A 94 -9.94 10.31 -7.47
CA GLY A 94 -8.51 10.13 -7.22
C GLY A 94 -8.22 9.40 -5.92
N VAL A 95 -8.92 9.77 -4.84
CA VAL A 95 -8.80 9.10 -3.52
C VAL A 95 -9.28 7.64 -3.60
N TRP A 96 -10.45 7.39 -4.19
CA TRP A 96 -11.00 6.04 -4.32
C TRP A 96 -10.16 5.15 -5.23
N ASN A 97 -9.65 5.67 -6.34
CA ASN A 97 -8.78 4.94 -7.25
C ASN A 97 -7.49 4.49 -6.55
N ALA A 98 -6.86 5.38 -5.79
CA ALA A 98 -5.63 5.04 -5.10
C ALA A 98 -5.82 4.18 -3.85
N ASN A 99 -6.89 4.42 -3.06
CA ASN A 99 -7.04 3.78 -1.75
C ASN A 99 -7.81 2.47 -1.80
N TYR A 100 -8.75 2.32 -2.73
CA TYR A 100 -9.64 1.17 -2.80
C TYR A 100 -9.54 0.40 -4.13
N PHE A 101 -9.84 1.04 -5.27
CA PHE A 101 -9.89 0.31 -6.54
C PHE A 101 -8.53 -0.27 -6.92
N GLY A 102 -7.43 0.47 -6.76
CA GLY A 102 -6.11 -0.06 -7.04
C GLY A 102 -5.74 -1.25 -6.14
N ALA A 103 -6.15 -1.24 -4.88
CA ALA A 103 -5.98 -2.39 -3.98
C ALA A 103 -6.87 -3.57 -4.40
N LEU A 104 -8.12 -3.31 -4.80
CA LEU A 104 -9.04 -4.32 -5.33
C LEU A 104 -8.46 -5.00 -6.58
N TRP A 105 -7.95 -4.23 -7.54
CA TRP A 105 -7.30 -4.77 -8.74
C TRP A 105 -6.03 -5.56 -8.40
N THR A 106 -5.29 -5.10 -7.38
CA THR A 106 -4.10 -5.80 -6.88
C THR A 106 -4.47 -7.14 -6.26
N LEU A 107 -5.51 -7.23 -5.47
CA LEU A 107 -6.02 -8.50 -4.95
C LEU A 107 -6.55 -9.38 -6.08
N LYS A 108 -7.38 -8.86 -6.97
CA LYS A 108 -7.98 -9.60 -8.09
C LYS A 108 -6.95 -10.30 -8.97
N HIS A 109 -5.88 -9.61 -9.33
CA HIS A 109 -4.87 -10.15 -10.25
C HIS A 109 -3.63 -10.70 -9.54
N GLY A 110 -3.42 -10.33 -8.27
CA GLY A 110 -2.22 -10.69 -7.52
C GLY A 110 -2.35 -11.95 -6.68
N LEU A 111 -3.54 -12.27 -6.14
CA LEU A 111 -3.72 -13.43 -5.27
C LEU A 111 -3.34 -14.74 -5.96
N GLY A 112 -3.67 -14.90 -7.24
CA GLY A 112 -3.28 -16.05 -8.05
C GLY A 112 -1.81 -16.09 -8.48
N ARG A 113 -1.02 -15.04 -8.14
CA ARG A 113 0.42 -14.95 -8.44
C ARG A 113 1.29 -15.22 -7.22
N LEU A 114 0.67 -15.45 -6.06
CA LEU A 114 1.38 -15.76 -4.82
C LEU A 114 1.73 -17.24 -4.73
N ALA A 115 2.96 -17.51 -4.30
CA ALA A 115 3.40 -18.84 -3.91
C ALA A 115 2.58 -19.35 -2.70
N PRO A 116 2.51 -20.65 -2.46
CA PRO A 116 1.91 -21.20 -1.24
C PRO A 116 2.57 -20.57 0.01
N GLY A 117 1.75 -20.05 0.93
CA GLY A 117 2.22 -19.30 2.11
C GLY A 117 2.68 -17.87 1.82
N GLY A 118 2.42 -17.38 0.60
CA GLY A 118 2.68 -15.98 0.23
C GLY A 118 1.87 -14.99 1.05
N ARG A 119 2.29 -13.73 1.09
CA ARG A 119 1.70 -12.67 1.92
C ARG A 119 1.33 -11.43 1.13
N VAL A 120 0.18 -10.87 1.45
CA VAL A 120 -0.27 -9.55 0.98
C VAL A 120 -0.31 -8.58 2.15
N TYR A 121 0.27 -7.40 1.97
CA TYR A 121 0.18 -6.28 2.89
C TYR A 121 -0.57 -5.12 2.24
N LEU A 122 -1.68 -4.71 2.86
CA LEU A 122 -2.50 -3.59 2.41
C LEU A 122 -2.38 -2.44 3.40
N LEU A 123 -1.90 -1.27 2.95
CA LEU A 123 -1.80 -0.09 3.82
C LEU A 123 -3.20 0.49 4.09
N GLY A 124 -3.74 0.14 5.25
CA GLY A 124 -4.98 0.67 5.79
C GLY A 124 -4.78 2.01 6.53
N ALA A 125 -5.69 2.28 7.45
CA ALA A 125 -5.63 3.36 8.40
C ALA A 125 -6.45 3.00 9.64
N ARG A 126 -6.09 3.55 10.80
CA ARG A 126 -6.87 3.38 12.03
C ARG A 126 -8.13 4.24 11.97
N PRO A 127 -9.35 3.68 12.07
CA PRO A 127 -10.59 4.43 11.93
C PRO A 127 -10.68 5.61 12.91
N GLU A 128 -10.22 5.43 14.14
CA GLU A 128 -10.23 6.44 15.19
C GLU A 128 -9.34 7.66 14.88
N LEU A 129 -8.33 7.49 14.02
CA LEU A 129 -7.39 8.57 13.66
C LEU A 129 -7.77 9.30 12.37
N VAL A 130 -8.63 8.70 11.54
CA VAL A 130 -9.01 9.27 10.23
C VAL A 130 -10.43 9.81 10.19
N THR A 131 -11.20 9.67 11.28
CA THR A 131 -12.52 10.27 11.45
C THR A 131 -12.37 11.75 11.84
N ALA A 132 -12.08 12.59 10.84
CA ALA A 132 -11.81 14.01 11.00
C ALA A 132 -12.55 14.85 9.94
N ARG A 133 -12.70 16.15 10.22
CA ARG A 133 -13.33 17.09 9.27
C ARG A 133 -12.54 17.10 7.95
N GLY A 134 -13.27 17.01 6.85
CA GLY A 134 -12.68 16.99 5.51
C GLY A 134 -12.19 15.60 5.05
N PHE A 135 -12.11 14.59 5.90
CA PHE A 135 -11.56 13.27 5.58
C PHE A 135 -12.60 12.24 5.15
N SER A 136 -13.83 12.65 4.81
CA SER A 136 -14.93 11.73 4.49
C SER A 136 -14.55 10.66 3.46
N GLN A 137 -13.95 11.06 2.33
CA GLN A 137 -13.59 10.15 1.25
C GLN A 137 -12.38 9.26 1.62
N TYR A 138 -11.40 9.84 2.31
CA TYR A 138 -10.25 9.08 2.81
C TYR A 138 -10.69 8.01 3.81
N ALA A 139 -11.43 8.40 4.84
CA ALA A 139 -11.92 7.47 5.87
C ALA A 139 -12.81 6.38 5.26
N ALA A 140 -13.76 6.75 4.38
CA ALA A 140 -14.63 5.79 3.72
C ALA A 140 -13.84 4.80 2.83
N SER A 141 -12.88 5.28 2.04
CA SER A 141 -12.07 4.42 1.18
C SER A 141 -11.19 3.45 1.97
N LYS A 142 -10.64 3.87 3.11
CA LYS A 142 -9.86 3.00 4.01
C LYS A 142 -10.75 1.98 4.75
N ALA A 143 -11.97 2.35 5.13
CA ALA A 143 -12.95 1.42 5.69
C ALA A 143 -13.38 0.38 4.65
N ALA A 144 -13.62 0.78 3.41
CA ALA A 144 -13.92 -0.12 2.30
C ALA A 144 -12.77 -1.12 2.06
N LEU A 145 -11.52 -0.66 2.06
CA LEU A 145 -10.34 -1.52 1.92
C LEU A 145 -10.26 -2.55 3.06
N ALA A 146 -10.50 -2.14 4.31
CA ALA A 146 -10.50 -3.04 5.44
C ALA A 146 -11.54 -4.16 5.27
N ARG A 147 -12.75 -3.81 4.85
CA ARG A 147 -13.82 -4.78 4.62
C ARG A 147 -13.51 -5.71 3.44
N ALA A 148 -12.94 -5.19 2.35
CA ALA A 148 -12.51 -6.02 1.23
C ALA A 148 -11.41 -7.02 1.63
N ALA A 149 -10.47 -6.61 2.49
CA ALA A 149 -9.44 -7.50 3.01
C ALA A 149 -10.03 -8.64 3.86
N GLU A 150 -11.06 -8.37 4.67
CA GLU A 150 -11.76 -9.41 5.45
C GLU A 150 -12.42 -10.45 4.54
N VAL A 151 -13.13 -9.99 3.50
CA VAL A 151 -13.78 -10.90 2.53
C VAL A 151 -12.72 -11.71 1.76
N ALA A 152 -11.64 -11.06 1.31
CA ALA A 152 -10.58 -11.74 0.58
C ALA A 152 -9.92 -12.86 1.41
N ARG A 153 -9.78 -12.71 2.73
CA ARG A 153 -9.29 -13.79 3.62
C ARG A 153 -10.21 -15.00 3.68
N LEU A 154 -11.53 -14.79 3.55
CA LEU A 154 -12.50 -15.89 3.52
C LEU A 154 -12.42 -16.69 2.21
N GLU A 155 -12.15 -15.97 1.11
CA GLU A 155 -12.09 -16.53 -0.25
C GLU A 155 -10.74 -17.20 -0.57
N HIS A 156 -9.63 -16.74 0.08
CA HIS A 156 -8.26 -17.15 -0.23
C HIS A 156 -7.49 -17.62 1.01
N ARG A 157 -7.80 -18.82 1.49
CA ARG A 157 -7.21 -19.38 2.74
C ARG A 157 -5.74 -19.83 2.60
N GLY A 158 -5.21 -19.92 1.39
CA GLY A 158 -3.83 -20.37 1.13
C GLY A 158 -2.76 -19.31 1.24
N VAL A 159 -3.14 -18.04 1.44
CA VAL A 159 -2.23 -16.88 1.53
C VAL A 159 -2.59 -15.99 2.73
N GLY A 160 -1.59 -15.34 3.30
CA GLY A 160 -1.80 -14.37 4.36
C GLY A 160 -2.17 -13.00 3.79
N ILE A 161 -3.28 -12.39 4.24
CA ILE A 161 -3.68 -11.03 3.84
C ILE A 161 -3.73 -10.17 5.10
N THR A 162 -2.76 -9.28 5.25
CA THR A 162 -2.58 -8.42 6.43
C THR A 162 -2.95 -6.98 6.11
N LEU A 163 -3.88 -6.41 6.88
CA LEU A 163 -4.17 -4.98 6.87
C LEU A 163 -3.21 -4.28 7.83
N VAL A 164 -2.36 -3.40 7.29
CA VAL A 164 -1.39 -2.64 8.09
C VAL A 164 -2.04 -1.36 8.58
N LEU A 165 -2.05 -1.14 9.88
CA LEU A 165 -2.75 -0.04 10.55
C LEU A 165 -1.75 0.86 11.30
N PRO A 166 -1.00 1.72 10.59
CA PRO A 166 -0.09 2.65 11.23
C PRO A 166 -0.85 3.82 11.87
N PRO A 167 -0.23 4.52 12.83
CA PRO A 167 -0.65 5.87 13.22
C PRO A 167 -0.33 6.86 12.09
N ALA A 168 -0.33 8.18 12.37
CA ALA A 168 0.18 9.16 11.43
C ALA A 168 1.65 8.85 11.08
N VAL A 169 1.98 8.86 9.78
CA VAL A 169 3.33 8.60 9.28
C VAL A 169 3.82 9.81 8.48
N GLU A 170 5.01 10.29 8.77
CA GLU A 170 5.62 11.42 8.09
C GLU A 170 5.96 11.05 6.63
N THR A 171 5.10 11.42 5.71
CA THR A 171 5.21 11.12 4.28
C THR A 171 4.77 12.31 3.43
N GLY A 172 5.02 12.25 2.13
CA GLY A 172 4.53 13.25 1.18
C GLY A 172 3.00 13.39 1.09
N LEU A 173 2.24 12.49 1.70
CA LEU A 173 0.78 12.62 1.81
C LEU A 173 0.37 13.92 2.49
N TRP A 174 1.14 14.38 3.48
CA TRP A 174 0.86 15.58 4.26
C TRP A 174 1.01 16.88 3.47
N ALA A 175 1.70 16.86 2.32
CA ALA A 175 1.80 18.04 1.44
C ALA A 175 0.44 18.53 0.95
N GLN A 176 -0.54 17.62 0.84
CA GLN A 176 -1.92 17.93 0.43
C GLN A 176 -2.87 18.05 1.63
N VAL A 177 -2.49 17.53 2.78
CA VAL A 177 -3.34 17.46 3.98
C VAL A 177 -3.09 18.64 4.92
N GLY A 178 -1.84 19.11 5.02
CA GLY A 178 -1.44 20.17 5.93
C GLY A 178 -0.24 19.78 6.79
N ARG A 179 -0.29 20.08 8.08
CA ARG A 179 0.84 19.78 8.97
C ARG A 179 0.90 18.30 9.33
N VAL A 180 2.11 17.76 9.34
CA VAL A 180 2.40 16.46 9.95
C VAL A 180 2.03 16.51 11.44
N PRO A 181 1.21 15.60 11.96
CA PRO A 181 0.87 15.56 13.38
C PRO A 181 2.11 15.35 14.25
N ARG A 182 2.09 15.95 15.45
CA ARG A 182 3.14 15.69 16.45
C ARG A 182 3.13 14.20 16.82
N GLY A 183 4.32 13.59 16.89
CA GLY A 183 4.45 12.16 17.18
C GLY A 183 4.15 11.25 15.99
N ALA A 184 4.06 11.79 14.76
CA ALA A 184 4.00 10.96 13.57
C ALA A 184 5.26 10.09 13.48
N LEU A 185 5.07 8.82 13.11
CA LEU A 185 6.18 7.90 12.92
C LEU A 185 6.93 8.20 11.61
N GLY A 186 8.22 7.92 11.59
CA GLY A 186 8.95 7.81 10.33
C GLY A 186 8.47 6.58 9.54
N PRO A 187 8.50 6.63 8.20
CA PRO A 187 8.06 5.52 7.35
C PRO A 187 8.85 4.22 7.58
N ASP A 188 10.10 4.33 8.04
CA ASP A 188 10.95 3.17 8.35
C ASP A 188 10.41 2.31 9.51
N ALA A 189 9.68 2.90 10.46
CA ALA A 189 9.05 2.14 11.53
C ALA A 189 7.97 1.21 10.97
N VAL A 190 7.16 1.69 10.02
CA VAL A 190 6.16 0.89 9.33
C VAL A 190 6.81 -0.21 8.50
N ALA A 191 7.87 0.12 7.77
CA ALA A 191 8.61 -0.81 6.95
C ALA A 191 9.21 -1.96 7.78
N ARG A 192 9.87 -1.65 8.90
CA ARG A 192 10.41 -2.67 9.81
C ARG A 192 9.33 -3.59 10.38
N ALA A 193 8.17 -3.04 10.74
CA ALA A 193 7.05 -3.83 11.24
C ALA A 193 6.53 -4.82 10.18
N ILE A 194 6.40 -4.39 8.92
CA ILE A 194 5.98 -5.26 7.80
C ILE A 194 6.99 -6.38 7.57
N VAL A 195 8.30 -6.08 7.56
CA VAL A 195 9.34 -7.10 7.35
C VAL A 195 9.41 -8.08 8.52
N ALA A 196 9.25 -7.60 9.75
CA ALA A 196 9.21 -8.46 10.94
C ALA A 196 7.97 -9.38 10.92
N ASP A 197 6.79 -8.87 10.57
CA ASP A 197 5.57 -9.68 10.42
C ASP A 197 5.74 -10.73 9.30
N ARG A 198 6.42 -10.38 8.19
CA ARG A 198 6.66 -11.33 7.09
C ARG A 198 7.49 -12.54 7.53
N ALA A 199 8.37 -12.38 8.48
CA ALA A 199 9.19 -13.46 9.05
C ALA A 199 8.44 -14.32 10.08
N GLY A 200 7.31 -13.84 10.61
CA GLY A 200 6.49 -14.52 11.59
C GLY A 200 5.24 -15.19 11.01
N GLU A 201 4.24 -15.47 11.85
CA GLU A 201 2.93 -15.97 11.45
C GLU A 201 2.07 -14.85 10.83
N ALA A 202 1.18 -15.21 9.89
CA ALA A 202 0.30 -14.27 9.25
C ALA A 202 -0.74 -13.70 10.21
N GLN A 203 -0.81 -12.38 10.31
CA GLN A 203 -1.82 -11.68 11.09
C GLN A 203 -2.88 -11.06 10.17
N ALA A 204 -4.13 -11.02 10.63
CA ALA A 204 -5.18 -10.32 9.89
C ALA A 204 -4.97 -8.80 9.90
N GLU A 205 -4.48 -8.26 11.02
CA GLU A 205 -4.17 -6.84 11.21
C GLU A 205 -2.80 -6.69 11.86
N LEU A 206 -2.01 -5.78 11.30
CA LEU A 206 -0.73 -5.35 11.87
C LEU A 206 -0.90 -3.91 12.38
N ARG A 207 -1.24 -3.76 13.66
CA ARG A 207 -1.27 -2.47 14.33
C ARG A 207 0.14 -2.05 14.70
N ILE A 208 0.50 -0.83 14.35
CA ILE A 208 1.83 -0.27 14.63
C ILE A 208 1.67 0.84 15.65
N ASP A 209 2.19 0.62 16.83
CA ASP A 209 2.16 1.62 17.90
C ASP A 209 3.33 2.59 17.76
N GLY A 210 3.10 3.84 18.17
CA GLY A 210 4.08 4.91 18.14
C GLY A 210 4.78 5.07 19.48
#